data_53eecdd8734e9291c12911b60bc40834
#
_entry.id   53eecdd8734e9291c12911b60bc40834
#
_cell.length_a   1.000
_cell.length_b   1.000
_cell.length_c   1.000
_cell.angle_alpha   90.00
_cell.angle_beta   90.00
_cell.angle_gamma   90.00
#
_symmetry.space_group_name_H-M   'P 1'
#
loop_
_entity.id
_entity.type
_entity.pdbx_description
1 polymer ?
#
loop_
_entity_poly.entity_id
_entity_poly.type
_entity_poly.pdbx_seq_one_letter_code
_entity_poly.pdbx_strand_id
1 'polypeptide(L)'
;MRDEIFKEPISKQFEFDDFVASVFDDMISRSVPFYDVSSNLNAKLLAKILPKDASVCDLGCSTANSLLLLNNLRNDLVLSGVDNSEAMLVNAKNKAKAYGAKIKFLLDDILKCELVGFDAVLANYTLQFIRPPKRADLVQKIYNGLNENGLFLFSEKIIFEDKKLTKSVIEIYEDYKQAQGYSRYEIAQKREALENVLVPYTEEENRNLALNAGFKRVESTFKWGNFMSFLAFK
;
A
#
# COMPACT_ATOMS: atom_id res chain seq x y z
N MET A 1 4.35 19.46 -1.40
CA MET A 1 4.56 20.18 -0.11
C MET A 1 5.35 19.24 0.80
N ARG A 2 6.19 19.76 1.70
CA ARG A 2 6.97 18.91 2.62
C ARG A 2 6.10 18.42 3.77
N ASP A 3 6.26 17.15 4.19
CA ASP A 3 5.60 16.60 5.37
C ASP A 3 6.21 17.21 6.64
N GLU A 4 5.42 18.01 7.35
CA GLU A 4 5.73 18.65 8.61
C GLU A 4 4.62 18.42 9.66
N ILE A 5 3.75 17.44 9.41
CA ILE A 5 2.55 17.16 10.22
C ILE A 5 2.90 16.94 11.69
N PHE A 6 4.00 16.24 11.94
CA PHE A 6 4.38 15.80 13.28
C PHE A 6 5.41 16.74 13.96
N LYS A 7 5.60 17.95 13.45
CA LYS A 7 6.38 18.99 14.15
C LYS A 7 5.67 19.51 15.40
N GLU A 8 4.35 19.55 15.36
CA GLU A 8 3.50 19.93 16.49
C GLU A 8 2.96 18.67 17.21
N PRO A 9 2.58 18.79 18.51
CA PRO A 9 1.98 17.69 19.23
C PRO A 9 0.71 17.16 18.55
N ILE A 10 0.57 15.84 18.47
CA ILE A 10 -0.63 15.23 17.94
C ILE A 10 -1.82 15.44 18.89
N SER A 11 -2.98 15.78 18.32
CA SER A 11 -4.25 15.93 19.04
C SER A 11 -5.25 14.81 18.77
N LYS A 12 -4.98 13.96 17.79
CA LYS A 12 -5.83 12.84 17.36
C LYS A 12 -5.02 11.68 16.78
N GLN A 13 -5.64 10.52 16.67
CA GLN A 13 -5.07 9.40 15.92
C GLN A 13 -4.88 9.75 14.45
N PHE A 14 -3.99 9.01 13.76
CA PHE A 14 -3.71 9.23 12.35
C PHE A 14 -4.96 8.96 11.49
N GLU A 15 -5.26 9.91 10.62
CA GLU A 15 -6.34 9.85 9.63
C GLU A 15 -5.85 10.34 8.27
N PHE A 16 -6.37 9.77 7.19
CA PHE A 16 -6.09 10.21 5.82
C PHE A 16 -6.99 11.39 5.43
N ASP A 17 -6.86 12.51 6.17
CA ASP A 17 -7.60 13.76 5.96
C ASP A 17 -6.97 14.66 4.90
N ASP A 18 -7.56 15.86 4.68
CA ASP A 18 -7.08 16.84 3.70
C ASP A 18 -5.64 17.27 3.94
N PHE A 19 -5.24 17.39 5.22
CA PHE A 19 -3.88 17.81 5.58
C PHE A 19 -2.87 16.73 5.23
N VAL A 20 -3.14 15.49 5.59
CA VAL A 20 -2.31 14.33 5.21
C VAL A 20 -2.27 14.19 3.69
N ALA A 21 -3.41 14.32 3.01
CA ALA A 21 -3.47 14.22 1.54
C ALA A 21 -2.58 15.27 0.85
N SER A 22 -2.45 16.47 1.41
CA SER A 22 -1.64 17.56 0.83
C SER A 22 -0.13 17.27 0.81
N VAL A 23 0.37 16.42 1.72
CA VAL A 23 1.79 16.09 1.89
C VAL A 23 2.08 14.59 1.68
N PHE A 24 1.08 13.80 1.30
CA PHE A 24 1.15 12.35 1.28
C PHE A 24 2.32 11.80 0.48
N ASP A 25 2.57 12.34 -0.71
CA ASP A 25 3.64 11.84 -1.59
C ASP A 25 5.04 12.06 -0.97
N ASP A 26 5.28 13.22 -0.35
CA ASP A 26 6.51 13.48 0.40
C ASP A 26 6.59 12.58 1.65
N MET A 27 5.48 12.46 2.37
CA MET A 27 5.39 11.65 3.57
C MET A 27 5.71 10.17 3.29
N ILE A 28 5.13 9.57 2.26
CA ILE A 28 5.32 8.15 1.97
C ILE A 28 6.73 7.87 1.44
N SER A 29 7.26 8.73 0.56
CA SER A 29 8.62 8.58 0.01
C SER A 29 9.71 8.67 1.06
N ARG A 30 9.52 9.49 2.10
CA ARG A 30 10.48 9.65 3.21
C ARG A 30 10.26 8.67 4.36
N SER A 31 9.04 8.15 4.53
CA SER A 31 8.70 7.25 5.64
C SER A 31 8.79 5.78 5.29
N VAL A 32 8.59 5.41 4.03
CA VAL A 32 8.71 4.02 3.59
C VAL A 32 10.08 3.85 2.91
N PRO A 33 10.96 3.01 3.48
CA PRO A 33 12.30 2.82 2.93
C PRO A 33 12.25 2.30 1.49
N PHE A 34 12.99 2.98 0.60
CA PHE A 34 13.09 2.63 -0.81
C PHE A 34 11.74 2.52 -1.53
N TYR A 35 10.77 3.37 -1.14
CA TYR A 35 9.42 3.37 -1.70
C TYR A 35 9.41 3.40 -3.23
N ASP A 36 10.18 4.31 -3.84
CA ASP A 36 10.24 4.45 -5.29
C ASP A 36 10.84 3.20 -5.96
N VAL A 37 11.85 2.58 -5.33
CA VAL A 37 12.50 1.36 -5.85
C VAL A 37 11.51 0.20 -5.84
N SER A 38 10.84 -0.05 -4.70
CA SER A 38 9.88 -1.14 -4.55
C SER A 38 8.65 -0.95 -5.41
N SER A 39 8.10 0.27 -5.49
CA SER A 39 6.94 0.59 -6.31
C SER A 39 7.23 0.45 -7.81
N ASN A 40 8.39 0.92 -8.26
CA ASN A 40 8.83 0.72 -9.66
C ASN A 40 9.08 -0.75 -9.99
N LEU A 41 9.69 -1.53 -9.08
CA LEU A 41 9.87 -2.97 -9.26
C LEU A 41 8.52 -3.66 -9.41
N ASN A 42 7.60 -3.41 -8.50
CA ASN A 42 6.26 -3.99 -8.49
C ASN A 42 5.47 -3.65 -9.76
N ALA A 43 5.48 -2.38 -10.19
CA ALA A 43 4.85 -1.96 -11.43
C ALA A 43 5.46 -2.63 -12.67
N LYS A 44 6.80 -2.75 -12.73
CA LYS A 44 7.49 -3.44 -13.84
C LYS A 44 7.19 -4.94 -13.87
N LEU A 45 7.08 -5.60 -12.71
CA LEU A 45 6.70 -7.01 -12.64
C LEU A 45 5.30 -7.22 -13.20
N LEU A 46 4.32 -6.45 -12.73
CA LEU A 46 2.95 -6.52 -13.24
C LEU A 46 2.88 -6.20 -14.74
N ALA A 47 3.56 -5.16 -15.19
CA ALA A 47 3.60 -4.79 -16.60
C ALA A 47 4.15 -5.89 -17.52
N LYS A 48 5.04 -6.77 -17.01
CA LYS A 48 5.61 -7.90 -17.75
C LYS A 48 4.74 -9.16 -17.70
N ILE A 49 4.01 -9.37 -16.62
CA ILE A 49 3.25 -10.61 -16.39
C ILE A 49 1.82 -10.49 -16.92
N LEU A 50 1.20 -9.32 -16.78
CA LEU A 50 -0.19 -9.11 -17.15
C LEU A 50 -0.43 -9.24 -18.66
N PRO A 51 -1.55 -9.88 -19.09
CA PRO A 51 -1.94 -9.93 -20.48
C PRO A 51 -2.26 -8.54 -21.04
N LYS A 52 -2.46 -8.49 -22.35
CA LYS A 52 -2.93 -7.27 -23.02
C LYS A 52 -4.35 -6.92 -22.53
N ASP A 53 -4.61 -5.62 -22.40
CA ASP A 53 -5.90 -5.05 -21.94
C ASP A 53 -6.35 -5.55 -20.54
N ALA A 54 -5.39 -6.00 -19.72
CA ALA A 54 -5.68 -6.49 -18.36
C ALA A 54 -6.32 -5.44 -17.47
N SER A 55 -7.28 -5.88 -16.65
CA SER A 55 -7.96 -5.05 -15.66
C SER A 55 -7.23 -5.11 -14.31
N VAL A 56 -6.93 -3.93 -13.76
CA VAL A 56 -6.18 -3.77 -12.51
C VAL A 56 -6.93 -2.87 -11.54
N CYS A 57 -7.06 -3.30 -10.29
CA CYS A 57 -7.64 -2.50 -9.20
C CYS A 57 -6.62 -2.29 -8.08
N ASP A 58 -6.47 -1.03 -7.64
CA ASP A 58 -5.65 -0.67 -6.47
C ASP A 58 -6.57 -0.31 -5.29
N LEU A 59 -6.49 -1.10 -4.22
CA LEU A 59 -7.29 -0.94 -3.00
C LEU A 59 -6.51 -0.10 -1.98
N GLY A 60 -7.10 1.01 -1.55
CA GLY A 60 -6.40 2.05 -0.80
C GLY A 60 -5.43 2.78 -1.73
N CYS A 61 -5.91 3.19 -2.89
CA CYS A 61 -5.05 3.75 -3.95
C CYS A 61 -4.45 5.13 -3.62
N SER A 62 -4.92 5.80 -2.57
CA SER A 62 -4.44 7.10 -2.10
C SER A 62 -4.33 8.12 -3.26
N THR A 63 -3.15 8.65 -3.51
CA THR A 63 -2.89 9.60 -4.62
C THR A 63 -2.57 8.91 -5.96
N ALA A 64 -2.85 7.60 -6.10
CA ALA A 64 -2.72 6.77 -7.30
C ALA A 64 -1.29 6.54 -7.81
N ASN A 65 -0.27 6.60 -6.97
CA ASN A 65 1.12 6.43 -7.40
C ASN A 65 1.36 5.10 -8.14
N SER A 66 0.85 3.97 -7.62
CA SER A 66 1.01 2.65 -8.25
C SER A 66 0.34 2.57 -9.62
N LEU A 67 -0.87 3.11 -9.72
CA LEU A 67 -1.63 3.13 -10.98
C LEU A 67 -0.98 4.02 -12.04
N LEU A 68 -0.43 5.16 -11.64
CA LEU A 68 0.29 6.05 -12.55
C LEU A 68 1.59 5.42 -13.07
N LEU A 69 2.32 4.70 -12.21
CA LEU A 69 3.49 3.93 -12.64
C LEU A 69 3.11 2.86 -13.67
N LEU A 70 2.02 2.13 -13.45
CA LEU A 70 1.51 1.14 -14.40
C LEU A 70 1.07 1.79 -15.71
N ASN A 71 0.33 2.89 -15.66
CA ASN A 71 -0.10 3.62 -16.86
C ASN A 71 1.08 4.09 -17.71
N ASN A 72 2.17 4.54 -17.07
CA ASN A 72 3.38 4.96 -17.79
C ASN A 72 4.12 3.80 -18.47
N LEU A 73 4.00 2.58 -17.94
CA LEU A 73 4.61 1.39 -18.51
C LEU A 73 3.72 0.71 -19.57
N ARG A 74 2.40 0.76 -19.38
CA ARG A 74 1.39 0.05 -20.17
C ARG A 74 0.12 0.89 -20.27
N ASN A 75 -0.10 1.51 -21.40
CA ASN A 75 -1.27 2.35 -21.67
C ASN A 75 -2.51 1.58 -22.14
N ASP A 76 -2.38 0.28 -22.34
CA ASP A 76 -3.47 -0.64 -22.67
C ASP A 76 -4.21 -1.17 -21.44
N LEU A 77 -3.65 -1.03 -20.24
CA LEU A 77 -4.28 -1.55 -19.01
C LEU A 77 -5.55 -0.76 -18.66
N VAL A 78 -6.57 -1.49 -18.18
CA VAL A 78 -7.81 -0.91 -17.63
C VAL A 78 -7.62 -0.71 -16.13
N LEU A 79 -7.34 0.53 -15.73
CA LEU A 79 -6.94 0.87 -14.38
C LEU A 79 -8.09 1.44 -13.54
N SER A 80 -8.22 0.96 -12.31
CA SER A 80 -9.15 1.48 -11.32
C SER A 80 -8.51 1.58 -9.94
N GLY A 81 -8.97 2.54 -9.13
CA GLY A 81 -8.53 2.72 -7.75
C GLY A 81 -9.71 2.95 -6.82
N VAL A 82 -9.66 2.35 -5.65
CA VAL A 82 -10.66 2.52 -4.59
C VAL A 82 -9.97 3.11 -3.37
N ASP A 83 -10.56 4.16 -2.80
CA ASP A 83 -10.12 4.74 -1.54
C ASP A 83 -11.33 5.32 -0.79
N ASN A 84 -11.30 5.34 0.53
CA ASN A 84 -12.35 5.92 1.35
C ASN A 84 -12.08 7.38 1.74
N SER A 85 -10.94 7.95 1.36
CA SER A 85 -10.59 9.36 1.54
C SER A 85 -10.91 10.16 0.28
N GLU A 86 -11.89 11.06 0.37
CA GLU A 86 -12.22 11.96 -0.72
C GLU A 86 -11.04 12.87 -1.08
N ALA A 87 -10.31 13.37 -0.07
CA ALA A 87 -9.13 14.22 -0.25
C ALA A 87 -8.03 13.53 -1.06
N MET A 88 -7.76 12.24 -0.76
CA MET A 88 -6.81 11.43 -1.53
C MET A 88 -7.27 11.30 -2.99
N LEU A 89 -8.54 10.99 -3.22
CA LEU A 89 -9.09 10.83 -4.56
C LEU A 89 -9.12 12.10 -5.37
N VAL A 90 -9.30 13.28 -4.75
CA VAL A 90 -9.16 14.59 -5.43
C VAL A 90 -7.73 14.73 -5.97
N ASN A 91 -6.71 14.45 -5.16
CA ASN A 91 -5.32 14.49 -5.59
C ASN A 91 -5.02 13.44 -6.67
N ALA A 92 -5.53 12.21 -6.51
CA ALA A 92 -5.39 11.14 -7.51
C ALA A 92 -5.96 11.55 -8.89
N LYS A 93 -7.17 12.12 -8.92
CA LYS A 93 -7.82 12.61 -10.15
C LYS A 93 -7.03 13.74 -10.79
N ASN A 94 -6.51 14.70 -10.00
CA ASN A 94 -5.69 15.80 -10.50
C ASN A 94 -4.39 15.29 -11.11
N LYS A 95 -3.71 14.34 -10.45
CA LYS A 95 -2.49 13.69 -10.97
C LYS A 95 -2.80 12.90 -12.24
N ALA A 96 -3.84 12.06 -12.25
CA ALA A 96 -4.22 11.30 -13.43
C ALA A 96 -4.48 12.22 -14.64
N LYS A 97 -5.18 13.34 -14.42
CA LYS A 97 -5.41 14.36 -15.45
C LYS A 97 -4.10 14.98 -15.95
N ALA A 98 -3.20 15.33 -15.06
CA ALA A 98 -1.91 15.94 -15.41
C ALA A 98 -1.01 14.98 -16.22
N TYR A 99 -1.08 13.68 -15.95
CA TYR A 99 -0.35 12.64 -16.68
C TYR A 99 -1.11 12.10 -17.91
N GLY A 100 -2.32 12.60 -18.20
CA GLY A 100 -3.15 12.08 -19.30
C GLY A 100 -3.60 10.61 -19.08
N ALA A 101 -3.58 10.13 -17.86
CA ALA A 101 -3.92 8.76 -17.51
C ALA A 101 -5.44 8.57 -17.39
N LYS A 102 -5.94 7.46 -17.96
CA LYS A 102 -7.36 7.07 -17.87
C LYS A 102 -7.53 6.07 -16.73
N ILE A 103 -7.81 6.56 -15.54
CA ILE A 103 -7.99 5.74 -14.33
C ILE A 103 -9.41 6.01 -13.78
N LYS A 104 -10.17 4.94 -13.49
CA LYS A 104 -11.46 5.03 -12.80
C LYS A 104 -11.23 5.08 -11.29
N PHE A 105 -11.76 6.09 -10.61
CA PHE A 105 -11.68 6.21 -9.15
C PHE A 105 -13.05 6.04 -8.52
N LEU A 106 -13.10 5.23 -7.44
CA LEU A 106 -14.28 4.96 -6.65
C LEU A 106 -14.03 5.37 -5.20
N LEU A 107 -14.87 6.27 -4.67
CA LEU A 107 -14.90 6.61 -3.25
C LEU A 107 -15.76 5.54 -2.54
N ASP A 108 -15.12 4.57 -1.89
CA ASP A 108 -15.80 3.48 -1.22
C ASP A 108 -14.89 2.82 -0.16
N ASP A 109 -15.51 2.08 0.75
CA ASP A 109 -14.83 1.22 1.71
C ASP A 109 -14.39 -0.09 1.02
N ILE A 110 -13.08 -0.36 1.01
CA ILE A 110 -12.52 -1.57 0.40
C ILE A 110 -13.08 -2.87 1.00
N LEU A 111 -13.65 -2.82 2.21
CA LEU A 111 -14.35 -3.96 2.80
C LEU A 111 -15.72 -4.21 2.16
N LYS A 112 -16.33 -3.18 1.55
CA LYS A 112 -17.70 -3.22 1.00
C LYS A 112 -17.74 -3.20 -0.52
N CYS A 113 -16.79 -2.50 -1.18
CA CYS A 113 -16.78 -2.36 -2.64
C CYS A 113 -16.84 -3.71 -3.34
N GLU A 114 -17.46 -3.74 -4.49
CA GLU A 114 -17.51 -4.94 -5.34
C GLU A 114 -16.16 -5.14 -6.04
N LEU A 115 -15.66 -6.39 -6.02
CA LEU A 115 -14.46 -6.81 -6.73
C LEU A 115 -14.81 -7.99 -7.63
N VAL A 116 -14.89 -7.76 -8.94
CA VAL A 116 -15.23 -8.82 -9.91
C VAL A 116 -14.46 -8.61 -11.21
N GLY A 117 -13.82 -9.67 -11.70
CA GLY A 117 -13.24 -9.73 -13.04
C GLY A 117 -11.93 -8.94 -13.18
N PHE A 118 -11.10 -8.89 -12.16
CA PHE A 118 -9.79 -8.27 -12.24
C PHE A 118 -8.68 -9.30 -12.56
N ASP A 119 -7.72 -8.89 -13.38
CA ASP A 119 -6.51 -9.68 -13.66
C ASP A 119 -5.43 -9.44 -12.61
N ALA A 120 -5.44 -8.26 -11.99
CA ALA A 120 -4.63 -7.98 -10.81
C ALA A 120 -5.35 -7.07 -9.82
N VAL A 121 -5.10 -7.32 -8.54
CA VAL A 121 -5.46 -6.42 -7.43
C VAL A 121 -4.20 -6.03 -6.69
N LEU A 122 -4.07 -4.74 -6.38
CA LEU A 122 -3.01 -4.18 -5.55
C LEU A 122 -3.57 -3.77 -4.19
N ALA A 123 -2.72 -3.86 -3.15
CA ALA A 123 -2.98 -3.30 -1.82
C ALA A 123 -1.64 -2.90 -1.18
N ASN A 124 -1.09 -1.76 -1.58
CA ASN A 124 0.23 -1.33 -1.13
C ASN A 124 0.14 -0.54 0.18
N TYR A 125 0.68 -1.11 1.27
CA TYR A 125 0.63 -0.55 2.62
C TYR A 125 -0.81 -0.27 3.11
N THR A 126 -1.73 -1.16 2.75
CA THR A 126 -3.17 -1.00 2.97
C THR A 126 -3.71 -1.97 4.01
N LEU A 127 -3.35 -3.27 3.94
CA LEU A 127 -3.91 -4.28 4.85
C LEU A 127 -3.54 -4.00 6.31
N GLN A 128 -2.39 -3.40 6.57
CA GLN A 128 -1.96 -3.02 7.91
C GLN A 128 -2.91 -2.04 8.63
N PHE A 129 -3.74 -1.31 7.89
CA PHE A 129 -4.76 -0.40 8.41
C PHE A 129 -6.13 -1.07 8.57
N ILE A 130 -6.30 -2.27 8.06
CA ILE A 130 -7.51 -3.07 8.26
C ILE A 130 -7.40 -3.81 9.59
N ARG A 131 -8.48 -3.77 10.38
CA ARG A 131 -8.53 -4.50 11.66
C ARG A 131 -8.26 -6.00 11.43
N PRO A 132 -7.38 -6.63 12.22
CA PRO A 132 -6.96 -8.02 12.02
C PRO A 132 -8.10 -9.02 11.74
N PRO A 133 -9.24 -9.00 12.46
CA PRO A 133 -10.34 -9.95 12.19
C PRO A 133 -11.01 -9.80 10.82
N LYS A 134 -10.80 -8.66 10.13
CA LYS A 134 -11.39 -8.39 8.80
C LYS A 134 -10.45 -8.67 7.63
N ARG A 135 -9.17 -8.93 7.88
CA ARG A 135 -8.18 -9.13 6.81
C ARG A 135 -8.42 -10.40 6.01
N ALA A 136 -8.77 -11.49 6.70
CA ALA A 136 -9.05 -12.77 6.04
C ALA A 136 -10.25 -12.64 5.07
N ASP A 137 -11.34 -12.00 5.51
CA ASP A 137 -12.52 -11.76 4.69
C ASP A 137 -12.18 -10.89 3.46
N LEU A 138 -11.35 -9.85 3.65
CA LEU A 138 -10.93 -8.98 2.56
C LEU A 138 -10.07 -9.74 1.54
N VAL A 139 -9.08 -10.51 1.99
CA VAL A 139 -8.20 -11.27 1.07
C VAL A 139 -8.97 -12.39 0.37
N GLN A 140 -9.94 -13.03 1.06
CA GLN A 140 -10.85 -13.98 0.42
C GLN A 140 -11.71 -13.30 -0.66
N LYS A 141 -12.21 -12.08 -0.39
CA LYS A 141 -12.97 -11.29 -1.37
C LYS A 141 -12.08 -10.93 -2.60
N ILE A 142 -10.82 -10.56 -2.36
CA ILE A 142 -9.85 -10.30 -3.45
C ILE A 142 -9.66 -11.56 -4.29
N TYR A 143 -9.41 -12.71 -3.65
CA TYR A 143 -9.26 -13.98 -4.36
C TYR A 143 -10.47 -14.32 -5.22
N ASN A 144 -11.68 -14.18 -4.69
CA ASN A 144 -12.92 -14.46 -5.41
C ASN A 144 -13.13 -13.50 -6.59
N GLY A 145 -12.75 -12.23 -6.44
CA GLY A 145 -12.91 -11.18 -7.46
C GLY A 145 -11.89 -11.23 -8.60
N LEU A 146 -10.78 -11.94 -8.41
CA LEU A 146 -9.76 -12.14 -9.44
C LEU A 146 -10.21 -13.16 -10.49
N ASN A 147 -9.85 -12.91 -11.75
CA ASN A 147 -9.93 -13.86 -12.85
C ASN A 147 -9.05 -15.08 -12.59
N GLU A 148 -9.20 -16.15 -13.38
CA GLU A 148 -8.25 -17.27 -13.39
C GLU A 148 -6.84 -16.77 -13.75
N ASN A 149 -5.83 -17.29 -13.04
CA ASN A 149 -4.44 -16.84 -13.10
C ASN A 149 -4.23 -15.37 -12.69
N GLY A 150 -5.19 -14.78 -12.00
CA GLY A 150 -5.10 -13.41 -11.47
C GLY A 150 -4.02 -13.26 -10.41
N LEU A 151 -3.58 -12.03 -10.20
CA LEU A 151 -2.48 -11.67 -9.33
C LEU A 151 -2.95 -10.79 -8.17
N PHE A 152 -2.44 -11.03 -6.97
CA PHE A 152 -2.60 -10.13 -5.85
C PHE A 152 -1.21 -9.66 -5.39
N LEU A 153 -0.93 -8.35 -5.58
CA LEU A 153 0.29 -7.71 -5.14
C LEU A 153 0.00 -6.82 -3.94
N PHE A 154 0.70 -7.07 -2.84
CA PHE A 154 0.55 -6.25 -1.65
C PHE A 154 1.89 -5.97 -0.98
N SER A 155 1.99 -4.82 -0.33
CA SER A 155 3.19 -4.39 0.40
C SER A 155 2.78 -4.00 1.80
N GLU A 156 3.55 -4.43 2.80
CA GLU A 156 3.24 -4.22 4.21
C GLU A 156 4.50 -3.93 5.03
N LYS A 157 4.31 -3.20 6.11
CA LYS A 157 5.24 -3.21 7.22
C LYS A 157 5.04 -4.52 7.98
N ILE A 158 6.14 -5.20 8.30
CA ILE A 158 6.12 -6.48 9.03
C ILE A 158 6.78 -6.36 10.41
N ILE A 159 6.51 -7.33 11.27
CA ILE A 159 7.25 -7.59 12.51
C ILE A 159 7.92 -8.95 12.41
N PHE A 160 8.90 -9.19 13.28
CA PHE A 160 9.54 -10.48 13.43
C PHE A 160 9.00 -11.17 14.69
N GLU A 161 9.00 -12.49 14.72
CA GLU A 161 8.66 -13.25 15.92
C GLU A 161 9.66 -12.98 17.06
N ASP A 162 10.95 -12.87 16.72
CA ASP A 162 11.98 -12.46 17.66
C ASP A 162 11.83 -10.97 18.01
N LYS A 163 11.47 -10.72 19.26
CA LYS A 163 11.26 -9.36 19.81
C LYS A 163 12.54 -8.52 19.82
N LYS A 164 13.73 -9.14 19.98
CA LYS A 164 15.02 -8.42 19.96
C LYS A 164 15.32 -7.96 18.54
N LEU A 165 15.15 -8.86 17.57
CA LEU A 165 15.31 -8.53 16.16
C LEU A 165 14.31 -7.44 15.74
N THR A 166 13.05 -7.56 16.13
CA THR A 166 12.03 -6.54 15.87
C THR A 166 12.49 -5.17 16.38
N LYS A 167 12.98 -5.10 17.64
CA LYS A 167 13.46 -3.86 18.23
C LYS A 167 14.63 -3.26 17.45
N SER A 168 15.64 -4.08 17.14
CA SER A 168 16.82 -3.61 16.38
C SER A 168 16.47 -3.10 14.99
N VAL A 169 15.54 -3.77 14.30
CA VAL A 169 15.08 -3.34 12.97
C VAL A 169 14.25 -2.05 13.05
N ILE A 170 13.48 -1.86 14.14
CA ILE A 170 12.77 -0.59 14.38
C ILE A 170 13.78 0.55 14.60
N GLU A 171 14.84 0.35 15.36
CA GLU A 171 15.91 1.34 15.57
C GLU A 171 16.58 1.72 14.23
N ILE A 172 16.95 0.75 13.41
CA ILE A 172 17.49 0.99 12.05
C ILE A 172 16.50 1.77 11.18
N TYR A 173 15.21 1.46 11.26
CA TYR A 173 14.17 2.18 10.55
C TYR A 173 14.00 3.62 11.06
N GLU A 174 14.15 3.86 12.35
CA GLU A 174 14.12 5.22 12.92
C GLU A 174 15.34 6.03 12.46
N ASP A 175 16.54 5.44 12.40
CA ASP A 175 17.73 6.06 11.83
C ASP A 175 17.54 6.40 10.34
N TYR A 176 16.92 5.50 9.56
CA TYR A 176 16.55 5.79 8.18
C TYR A 176 15.67 7.04 8.08
N LYS A 177 14.62 7.15 8.88
CA LYS A 177 13.75 8.34 8.88
C LYS A 177 14.50 9.62 9.26
N GLN A 178 15.42 9.55 10.22
CA GLN A 178 16.28 10.70 10.56
C GLN A 178 17.13 11.12 9.35
N ALA A 179 17.71 10.17 8.64
CA ALA A 179 18.46 10.44 7.41
C ALA A 179 17.59 11.07 6.31
N GLN A 180 16.27 10.80 6.30
CA GLN A 180 15.29 11.45 5.42
C GLN A 180 14.84 12.83 5.94
N GLY A 181 15.43 13.33 7.05
CA GLY A 181 15.20 14.66 7.58
C GLY A 181 14.05 14.80 8.57
N TYR A 182 13.55 13.71 9.15
CA TYR A 182 12.67 13.76 10.31
C TYR A 182 13.47 13.88 11.60
N SER A 183 13.03 14.72 12.52
CA SER A 183 13.55 14.76 13.89
C SER A 183 13.09 13.52 14.69
N ARG A 184 13.79 13.22 15.78
CA ARG A 184 13.35 12.18 16.72
C ARG A 184 11.98 12.45 17.31
N TYR A 185 11.66 13.72 17.51
CA TYR A 185 10.35 14.14 18.00
C TYR A 185 9.24 13.80 17.00
N GLU A 186 9.39 14.18 15.72
CA GLU A 186 8.43 13.86 14.66
C GLU A 186 8.24 12.33 14.50
N ILE A 187 9.34 11.57 14.62
CA ILE A 187 9.29 10.10 14.57
C ILE A 187 8.48 9.53 15.73
N ALA A 188 8.68 10.05 16.95
CA ALA A 188 7.93 9.62 18.12
C ALA A 188 6.45 9.98 18.01
N GLN A 189 6.13 11.22 17.60
CA GLN A 189 4.75 11.67 17.38
C GLN A 189 4.02 10.81 16.34
N LYS A 190 4.66 10.54 15.20
CA LYS A 190 4.08 9.69 14.16
C LYS A 190 3.85 8.27 14.64
N ARG A 191 4.78 7.70 15.43
CA ARG A 191 4.62 6.37 16.01
C ARG A 191 3.40 6.31 16.96
N GLU A 192 3.25 7.31 17.81
CA GLU A 192 2.12 7.43 18.74
C GLU A 192 0.80 7.59 17.98
N ALA A 193 0.75 8.45 16.96
CA ALA A 193 -0.43 8.65 16.12
C ALA A 193 -0.88 7.36 15.40
N LEU A 194 0.06 6.49 15.03
CA LEU A 194 -0.18 5.22 14.36
C LEU A 194 -0.44 4.05 15.31
N GLU A 195 -0.31 4.26 16.61
CA GLU A 195 -0.55 3.20 17.60
C GLU A 195 -2.01 2.72 17.52
N ASN A 196 -2.20 1.41 17.42
CA ASN A 196 -3.51 0.77 17.21
C ASN A 196 -4.23 1.14 15.89
N VAL A 197 -3.66 2.01 15.05
CA VAL A 197 -4.15 2.31 13.69
C VAL A 197 -3.46 1.40 12.68
N LEU A 198 -2.14 1.33 12.73
CA LEU A 198 -1.32 0.44 11.91
C LEU A 198 -0.95 -0.79 12.73
N VAL A 199 -1.45 -1.97 12.35
CA VAL A 199 -1.17 -3.24 13.02
C VAL A 199 -0.41 -4.15 12.06
N PRO A 200 0.92 -4.27 12.19
CA PRO A 200 1.71 -5.12 11.29
C PRO A 200 1.54 -6.60 11.64
N TYR A 201 1.63 -7.45 10.63
CA TYR A 201 1.74 -8.90 10.73
C TYR A 201 3.20 -9.33 10.51
N THR A 202 3.54 -10.56 10.88
CA THR A 202 4.80 -11.19 10.47
C THR A 202 4.79 -11.51 8.97
N GLU A 203 5.95 -11.84 8.41
CA GLU A 203 6.04 -12.33 7.02
C GLU A 203 5.18 -13.58 6.82
N GLU A 204 5.23 -14.51 7.77
CA GLU A 204 4.48 -15.76 7.71
C GLU A 204 2.97 -15.54 7.79
N GLU A 205 2.50 -14.69 8.72
CA GLU A 205 1.08 -14.33 8.80
C GLU A 205 0.57 -13.69 7.50
N ASN A 206 1.34 -12.80 6.87
CA ASN A 206 0.98 -12.20 5.58
C ASN A 206 0.94 -13.24 4.44
N ARG A 207 1.88 -14.18 4.40
CA ARG A 207 1.85 -15.29 3.42
C ARG A 207 0.65 -16.20 3.64
N ASN A 208 0.43 -16.60 4.88
CA ASN A 208 -0.68 -17.48 5.24
C ASN A 208 -2.04 -16.83 4.99
N LEU A 209 -2.16 -15.51 5.15
CA LEU A 209 -3.37 -14.77 4.83
C LEU A 209 -3.78 -14.97 3.36
N ALA A 210 -2.83 -14.94 2.42
CA ALA A 210 -3.10 -15.18 1.02
C ALA A 210 -3.28 -16.70 0.72
N LEU A 211 -2.42 -17.56 1.23
CA LEU A 211 -2.52 -19.01 1.01
C LEU A 211 -3.86 -19.56 1.52
N ASN A 212 -4.31 -19.13 2.69
CA ASN A 212 -5.59 -19.56 3.28
C ASN A 212 -6.81 -19.07 2.48
N ALA A 213 -6.69 -17.97 1.74
CA ALA A 213 -7.72 -17.50 0.81
C ALA A 213 -7.77 -18.30 -0.52
N GLY A 214 -6.80 -19.19 -0.77
CA GLY A 214 -6.77 -20.08 -1.92
C GLY A 214 -5.69 -19.76 -2.95
N PHE A 215 -4.85 -18.74 -2.75
CA PHE A 215 -3.73 -18.49 -3.66
C PHE A 215 -2.75 -19.66 -3.64
N LYS A 216 -2.32 -20.10 -4.82
CA LYS A 216 -1.46 -21.28 -4.99
C LYS A 216 -0.02 -21.06 -4.52
N ARG A 217 0.44 -19.80 -4.59
CA ARG A 217 1.82 -19.43 -4.35
C ARG A 217 1.90 -17.95 -3.94
N VAL A 218 2.82 -17.63 -3.03
CA VAL A 218 3.13 -16.26 -2.61
C VAL A 218 4.64 -16.07 -2.65
N GLU A 219 5.11 -15.15 -3.48
CA GLU A 219 6.52 -14.81 -3.62
C GLU A 219 6.82 -13.46 -2.96
N SER A 220 8.02 -13.32 -2.39
CA SER A 220 8.52 -12.02 -1.95
C SER A 220 9.20 -11.33 -3.13
N THR A 221 8.72 -10.14 -3.48
CA THR A 221 9.29 -9.36 -4.59
C THR A 221 10.26 -8.29 -4.11
N PHE A 222 10.13 -7.84 -2.88
CA PHE A 222 11.00 -6.84 -2.25
C PHE A 222 11.03 -7.05 -0.74
N LYS A 223 12.20 -6.81 -0.12
CA LYS A 223 12.33 -6.75 1.34
C LYS A 223 13.45 -5.78 1.73
N TRP A 224 13.14 -4.87 2.63
CA TRP A 224 14.11 -4.06 3.34
C TRP A 224 13.70 -3.95 4.81
N GLY A 225 14.54 -4.47 5.71
CA GLY A 225 14.24 -4.47 7.14
C GLY A 225 12.86 -5.05 7.44
N ASN A 226 11.97 -4.18 7.90
CA ASN A 226 10.58 -4.51 8.22
C ASN A 226 9.56 -4.00 7.18
N PHE A 227 9.96 -3.79 5.94
CA PHE A 227 9.08 -3.47 4.81
C PHE A 227 9.22 -4.52 3.73
N MET A 228 8.09 -5.00 3.21
CA MET A 228 8.07 -6.15 2.32
C MET A 228 6.96 -6.06 1.30
N SER A 229 7.22 -6.57 0.08
CA SER A 229 6.19 -6.74 -0.95
C SER A 229 6.02 -8.20 -1.29
N PHE A 230 4.78 -8.60 -1.51
CA PHE A 230 4.36 -9.96 -1.83
C PHE A 230 3.59 -9.98 -3.14
N LEU A 231 3.80 -11.02 -3.94
CA LEU A 231 3.02 -11.32 -5.14
C LEU A 231 2.41 -12.71 -4.98
N ALA A 232 1.09 -12.76 -4.88
CA ALA A 232 0.31 -13.98 -4.76
C ALA A 232 -0.36 -14.34 -6.11
N PHE A 233 -0.39 -15.62 -6.44
CA PHE A 233 -0.87 -16.19 -7.70
C PHE A 233 -2.12 -17.05 -7.46
N LYS A 234 -3.22 -16.74 -8.14
CA LYS A 234 -4.48 -17.50 -8.10
C LYS A 234 -4.43 -18.80 -8.91
#